data_9ab0eac501e78fca66aa9898f9d0c1c3
#
_entry.id   9ab0eac501e78fca66aa9898f9d0c1c3
#
_cell.length_a   1.000
_cell.length_b   1.000
_cell.length_c   1.000
_cell.angle_alpha   90.00
_cell.angle_beta   90.00
_cell.angle_gamma   90.00
#
_symmetry.space_group_name_H-M   'P 1'
#
loop_
_entity.id
_entity.type
_entity.pdbx_description
1 polymer ?
#
loop_
_entity_poly.entity_id
_entity_poly.type
_entity_poly.pdbx_seq_one_letter_code
_entity_poly.pdbx_strand_id
1 'polypeptide(L)'
;MCIRDSMGTQEQKEKWLPRMATGEVLGALAMTDPGAGSDLRGIKTNAKKVDGGYILNGAKTFISSGSTADVVVTFVKTGEGNRPDAFSLLLVEKGMEGFDQGKKLSKMGFHGWDTAELSFTDVFIPDENLISGKEGQGFIQLMLNLPLERLSIGVAAAAAAQAALDLSLIHISEPTRRRG
;
A
#
# COMPACT_ATOMS: atom_id res chain seq x y z
N MET A 1 -2.59 -9.37 3.40
CA MET A 1 -2.31 -8.54 2.21
C MET A 1 -2.23 -9.47 1.02
N CYS A 2 -3.36 -9.61 0.29
CA CYS A 2 -3.59 -10.69 -0.68
C CYS A 2 -2.70 -10.68 -1.95
N ILE A 3 -2.08 -9.56 -2.32
CA ILE A 3 -1.34 -9.48 -3.59
C ILE A 3 -0.12 -10.40 -3.61
N ARG A 4 0.60 -10.56 -2.50
CA ARG A 4 1.78 -11.41 -2.42
C ARG A 4 1.46 -12.89 -2.28
N ASP A 5 0.50 -13.22 -1.44
CA ASP A 5 0.10 -14.60 -1.18
C ASP A 5 -0.62 -15.26 -2.37
N SER A 6 -1.37 -14.47 -3.15
CA SER A 6 -2.08 -14.98 -4.32
C SER A 6 -1.35 -14.81 -5.65
N MET A 7 -0.53 -13.75 -5.82
CA MET A 7 0.03 -13.34 -7.13
C MET A 7 1.56 -13.39 -7.21
N GLY A 8 2.27 -13.53 -6.08
CA GLY A 8 3.72 -13.70 -6.08
C GLY A 8 4.16 -15.03 -6.68
N THR A 9 5.41 -15.10 -7.14
CA THR A 9 6.03 -16.37 -7.54
C THR A 9 6.19 -17.28 -6.31
N GLN A 10 6.49 -18.55 -6.54
CA GLN A 10 6.69 -19.50 -5.43
C GLN A 10 7.87 -19.08 -4.54
N GLU A 11 8.96 -18.64 -5.15
CA GLU A 11 10.16 -18.15 -4.45
C GLU A 11 9.84 -16.90 -3.60
N GLN A 12 9.08 -15.96 -4.15
CA GLN A 12 8.64 -14.78 -3.41
C GLN A 12 7.78 -15.14 -2.20
N LYS A 13 6.88 -16.13 -2.35
CA LYS A 13 6.04 -16.61 -1.25
C LYS A 13 6.87 -17.26 -0.15
N GLU A 14 7.79 -18.14 -0.51
CA GLU A 14 8.68 -18.84 0.43
C GLU A 14 9.61 -17.87 1.16
N LYS A 15 10.13 -16.84 0.46
CA LYS A 15 10.99 -15.80 1.06
C LYS A 15 10.24 -14.95 2.09
N TRP A 16 9.00 -14.54 1.79
CA TRP A 16 8.33 -13.48 2.53
C TRP A 16 7.23 -13.94 3.48
N LEU A 17 6.38 -14.90 3.07
CA LEU A 17 5.17 -15.21 3.83
C LEU A 17 5.42 -15.81 5.22
N PRO A 18 6.38 -16.73 5.43
CA PRO A 18 6.64 -17.28 6.75
C PRO A 18 7.08 -16.19 7.75
N ARG A 19 7.97 -15.31 7.33
CA ARG A 19 8.50 -14.21 8.15
C ARG A 19 7.45 -13.14 8.45
N MET A 20 6.51 -12.93 7.52
CA MET A 20 5.36 -12.04 7.74
C MET A 20 4.33 -12.63 8.69
N ALA A 21 4.12 -13.95 8.63
CA ALA A 21 3.18 -14.64 9.53
C ALA A 21 3.64 -14.58 10.99
N THR A 22 4.95 -14.56 11.22
CA THR A 22 5.54 -14.40 12.57
C THR A 22 5.67 -12.93 13.02
N GLY A 23 5.42 -11.97 12.12
CA GLY A 23 5.62 -10.55 12.39
C GLY A 23 7.09 -10.10 12.34
N GLU A 24 8.01 -10.96 11.93
CA GLU A 24 9.43 -10.61 11.73
C GLU A 24 9.60 -9.58 10.61
N VAL A 25 8.76 -9.67 9.58
CA VAL A 25 8.79 -8.77 8.41
C VAL A 25 7.45 -8.04 8.29
N LEU A 26 7.52 -6.72 8.25
CA LEU A 26 6.37 -5.86 7.98
C LEU A 26 6.30 -5.50 6.49
N GLY A 27 5.11 -5.57 5.93
CA GLY A 27 4.86 -5.21 4.54
C GLY A 27 3.98 -3.98 4.38
N ALA A 28 4.24 -3.18 3.36
CA ALA A 28 3.39 -2.08 2.93
C ALA A 28 2.95 -2.22 1.47
N LEU A 29 1.91 -1.47 1.09
CA LEU A 29 1.46 -1.34 -0.29
C LEU A 29 1.50 0.14 -0.67
N ALA A 30 2.33 0.48 -1.65
CA ALA A 30 2.54 1.84 -2.13
C ALA A 30 1.90 2.04 -3.51
N MET A 31 0.69 2.59 -3.54
CA MET A 31 -0.06 2.87 -4.78
C MET A 31 -0.03 4.35 -5.15
N THR A 32 -0.38 5.22 -4.20
CA THR A 32 -0.68 6.63 -4.40
C THR A 32 0.59 7.45 -4.63
N ASP A 33 0.63 8.20 -5.72
CA ASP A 33 1.63 9.26 -5.95
C ASP A 33 1.13 10.60 -5.40
N PRO A 34 1.98 11.60 -5.15
CA PRO A 34 1.56 12.94 -4.72
C PRO A 34 0.53 13.60 -5.65
N GLY A 35 0.55 13.28 -6.93
CA GLY A 35 -0.38 13.83 -7.94
C GLY A 35 -1.45 12.87 -8.45
N ALA A 36 -1.52 11.63 -7.94
CA ALA A 36 -2.42 10.60 -8.48
C ALA A 36 -2.88 9.62 -7.38
N GLY A 37 -4.08 9.82 -6.86
CA GLY A 37 -4.71 8.94 -5.87
C GLY A 37 -5.83 8.10 -6.49
N SER A 38 -7.00 8.69 -6.74
CA SER A 38 -8.16 7.97 -7.29
C SER A 38 -7.93 7.47 -8.71
N ASP A 39 -7.21 8.23 -9.54
CA ASP A 39 -6.76 7.78 -10.86
C ASP A 39 -5.34 7.20 -10.79
N LEU A 40 -5.25 5.92 -10.48
CA LEU A 40 -3.98 5.22 -10.40
C LEU A 40 -3.21 5.15 -11.72
N ARG A 41 -3.87 5.36 -12.87
CA ARG A 41 -3.18 5.39 -14.17
C ARG A 41 -2.43 6.68 -14.41
N GLY A 42 -2.71 7.72 -13.60
CA GLY A 42 -2.02 9.01 -13.64
C GLY A 42 -0.71 9.06 -12.86
N ILE A 43 -0.22 7.95 -12.26
CA ILE A 43 1.04 7.93 -11.52
C ILE A 43 2.23 8.30 -12.40
N LYS A 44 3.22 8.94 -11.80
CA LYS A 44 4.50 9.31 -12.42
C LYS A 44 5.66 8.42 -11.97
N THR A 45 5.51 7.74 -10.82
CA THR A 45 6.48 6.76 -10.34
C THR A 45 6.67 5.69 -11.40
N ASN A 46 7.90 5.53 -11.88
CA ASN A 46 8.23 4.68 -13.02
C ASN A 46 9.47 3.82 -12.74
N ALA A 47 9.53 2.69 -13.42
CA ALA A 47 10.65 1.78 -13.37
C ALA A 47 11.08 1.42 -14.80
N LYS A 48 12.30 1.81 -15.17
CA LYS A 48 12.87 1.53 -16.49
C LYS A 48 13.62 0.22 -16.45
N LYS A 49 13.33 -0.66 -17.41
CA LYS A 49 14.04 -1.93 -17.57
C LYS A 49 15.50 -1.68 -17.89
N VAL A 50 16.37 -2.40 -17.20
CA VAL A 50 17.85 -2.46 -17.42
C VAL A 50 18.30 -3.92 -17.37
N ASP A 51 19.59 -4.16 -17.58
CA ASP A 51 20.15 -5.50 -17.44
C ASP A 51 19.99 -6.01 -15.99
N GLY A 52 19.39 -7.17 -15.83
CA GLY A 52 19.15 -7.82 -14.54
C GLY A 52 18.06 -7.20 -13.65
N GLY A 53 17.35 -6.15 -14.10
CA GLY A 53 16.33 -5.52 -13.25
C GLY A 53 15.72 -4.24 -13.78
N TYR A 54 15.42 -3.34 -12.86
CA TYR A 54 14.76 -2.06 -13.12
C TYR A 54 15.43 -0.93 -12.35
N ILE A 55 15.44 0.27 -12.90
CA ILE A 55 15.76 1.51 -12.17
C ILE A 55 14.45 2.24 -11.85
N LEU A 56 14.12 2.29 -10.57
CA LEU A 56 12.91 2.89 -10.05
C LEU A 56 13.14 4.33 -9.63
N ASN A 57 12.27 5.23 -10.11
CA ASN A 57 12.24 6.65 -9.75
C ASN A 57 10.83 7.13 -9.46
N GLY A 58 10.67 8.01 -8.47
CA GLY A 58 9.40 8.63 -8.14
C GLY A 58 9.19 8.84 -6.65
N ALA A 59 7.91 9.06 -6.29
CA ALA A 59 7.51 9.23 -4.89
C ALA A 59 6.12 8.66 -4.66
N LYS A 60 5.88 8.16 -3.45
CA LYS A 60 4.58 7.67 -2.98
C LYS A 60 4.18 8.42 -1.72
N THR A 61 2.88 8.67 -1.56
CA THR A 61 2.36 9.39 -0.40
C THR A 61 1.23 8.63 0.28
N PHE A 62 1.01 8.92 1.57
CA PHE A 62 0.00 8.29 2.42
C PHE A 62 0.13 6.77 2.55
N ILE A 63 1.36 6.26 2.60
CA ILE A 63 1.61 4.83 2.66
C ILE A 63 1.52 4.34 4.10
N SER A 64 0.53 3.50 4.39
CA SER A 64 0.40 2.83 5.68
C SER A 64 1.57 1.89 5.92
N SER A 65 2.14 1.95 7.12
CA SER A 65 3.38 1.27 7.50
C SER A 65 4.60 1.70 6.68
N GLY A 66 4.55 2.86 6.01
CA GLY A 66 5.59 3.29 5.08
C GLY A 66 6.94 3.52 5.74
N SER A 67 6.99 4.05 6.98
CA SER A 67 8.26 4.30 7.68
C SER A 67 8.79 3.07 8.42
N THR A 68 7.98 2.02 8.58
CA THR A 68 8.34 0.82 9.36
C THR A 68 8.46 -0.45 8.52
N ALA A 69 7.90 -0.46 7.29
CA ALA A 69 7.91 -1.64 6.43
C ALA A 69 9.31 -2.10 6.06
N ASP A 70 9.53 -3.42 6.09
CA ASP A 70 10.76 -4.05 5.60
C ASP A 70 10.70 -4.36 4.11
N VAL A 71 9.48 -4.52 3.56
CA VAL A 71 9.24 -4.69 2.13
C VAL A 71 7.98 -3.94 1.68
N VAL A 72 8.08 -3.22 0.58
CA VAL A 72 7.01 -2.42 0.02
C VAL A 72 6.62 -2.95 -1.37
N VAL A 73 5.37 -3.37 -1.53
CA VAL A 73 4.78 -3.64 -2.84
C VAL A 73 4.49 -2.29 -3.49
N THR A 74 5.24 -1.93 -4.50
CA THR A 74 5.17 -0.61 -5.14
C THR A 74 4.55 -0.69 -6.51
N PHE A 75 3.46 0.03 -6.72
CA PHE A 75 2.79 0.17 -8.01
C PHE A 75 3.53 1.20 -8.84
N VAL A 76 4.04 0.78 -10.00
CA VAL A 76 4.92 1.57 -10.85
C VAL A 76 4.52 1.47 -12.32
N LYS A 77 4.94 2.44 -13.09
CA LYS A 77 4.81 2.44 -14.54
C LYS A 77 6.08 1.83 -15.15
N THR A 78 5.92 0.72 -15.88
CA THR A 78 7.02 0.03 -16.59
C THR A 78 6.90 0.16 -18.10
N GLY A 79 5.68 0.40 -18.63
CA GLY A 79 5.41 0.58 -20.05
C GLY A 79 5.09 2.02 -20.44
N GLU A 80 4.84 2.26 -21.72
CA GLU A 80 4.45 3.55 -22.24
C GLU A 80 2.93 3.78 -22.15
N GLY A 81 2.53 5.07 -22.05
CA GLY A 81 1.12 5.46 -22.01
C GLY A 81 0.46 5.15 -20.65
N ASN A 82 -0.88 5.11 -20.65
CA ASN A 82 -1.70 4.88 -19.44
C ASN A 82 -2.65 3.68 -19.61
N ARG A 83 -2.29 2.73 -20.47
CA ARG A 83 -3.03 1.48 -20.62
C ARG A 83 -2.79 0.58 -19.40
N PRO A 84 -3.72 -0.32 -19.07
CA PRO A 84 -3.56 -1.21 -17.91
C PRO A 84 -2.28 -2.06 -17.95
N ASP A 85 -1.80 -2.41 -19.12
CA ASP A 85 -0.59 -3.18 -19.37
C ASP A 85 0.72 -2.37 -19.23
N ALA A 86 0.62 -1.06 -18.98
CA ALA A 86 1.79 -0.21 -18.73
C ALA A 86 2.27 -0.23 -17.27
N PHE A 87 1.61 -0.98 -16.37
CA PHE A 87 1.88 -0.93 -14.95
C PHE A 87 2.25 -2.30 -14.37
N SER A 88 3.19 -2.29 -13.44
CA SER A 88 3.70 -3.46 -12.74
C SER A 88 3.73 -3.25 -11.24
N LEU A 89 3.92 -4.33 -10.48
CA LEU A 89 4.15 -4.31 -9.05
C LEU A 89 5.58 -4.79 -8.77
N LEU A 90 6.37 -3.96 -8.10
CA LEU A 90 7.74 -4.27 -7.70
C LEU A 90 7.84 -4.37 -6.17
N LEU A 91 8.62 -5.33 -5.68
CA LEU A 91 9.00 -5.44 -4.28
C LEU A 91 10.23 -4.57 -4.03
N VAL A 92 10.08 -3.53 -3.21
CA VAL A 92 11.18 -2.68 -2.77
C VAL A 92 11.52 -3.08 -1.34
N GLU A 93 12.75 -3.48 -1.10
CA GLU A 93 13.23 -3.93 0.20
C GLU A 93 13.87 -2.75 0.96
N LYS A 94 13.66 -2.70 2.26
CA LYS A 94 14.30 -1.71 3.13
C LYS A 94 15.83 -1.80 3.01
N GLY A 95 16.47 -0.65 2.91
CA GLY A 95 17.93 -0.57 2.79
C GLY A 95 18.45 -0.63 1.36
N MET A 96 17.59 -0.77 0.34
CA MET A 96 18.03 -0.57 -1.04
C MET A 96 18.53 0.87 -1.23
N GLU A 97 19.66 1.03 -1.93
CA GLU A 97 20.26 2.34 -2.21
C GLU A 97 19.28 3.20 -3.02
N GLY A 98 19.13 4.48 -2.62
CA GLY A 98 18.19 5.40 -3.24
C GLY A 98 16.73 5.27 -2.77
N PHE A 99 16.40 4.28 -1.93
CA PHE A 99 15.08 4.17 -1.30
C PHE A 99 15.07 4.86 0.06
N ASP A 100 14.27 5.91 0.19
CA ASP A 100 14.06 6.63 1.44
C ASP A 100 12.62 6.44 1.96
N GLN A 101 12.54 5.97 3.20
CA GLN A 101 11.30 5.86 3.97
C GLN A 101 11.15 7.13 4.81
N GLY A 102 10.47 8.12 4.25
CA GLY A 102 10.30 9.43 4.85
C GLY A 102 9.63 9.44 6.22
N LYS A 103 9.44 10.62 6.75
CA LYS A 103 8.89 10.81 8.10
C LYS A 103 7.43 10.39 8.19
N LYS A 104 7.05 9.84 9.35
CA LYS A 104 5.67 9.60 9.72
C LYS A 104 4.86 10.89 9.67
N LEU A 105 3.74 10.86 8.96
CA LEU A 105 2.82 11.98 8.83
C LEU A 105 2.02 12.20 10.13
N SER A 106 1.82 13.46 10.52
CA SER A 106 0.91 13.82 11.59
C SER A 106 -0.54 13.74 11.12
N LYS A 107 -1.39 13.00 11.84
CA LYS A 107 -2.79 12.78 11.48
C LYS A 107 -3.73 13.18 12.60
N MET A 108 -4.97 13.50 12.26
CA MET A 108 -6.06 13.82 13.19
C MET A 108 -6.71 12.56 13.79
N GLY A 109 -6.02 11.52 14.01
CA GLY A 109 -6.49 10.23 14.55
C GLY A 109 -5.57 9.11 14.14
N PHE A 110 -5.83 7.92 14.65
CA PHE A 110 -4.99 6.75 14.40
C PHE A 110 -3.49 7.04 14.62
N HIS A 111 -3.14 7.74 15.71
CA HIS A 111 -1.76 8.15 16.00
C HIS A 111 -0.78 6.98 16.14
N GLY A 112 -1.29 5.81 16.57
CA GLY A 112 -0.51 4.58 16.61
C GLY A 112 -0.23 3.96 15.24
N TRP A 113 -0.99 4.32 14.21
CA TRP A 113 -0.81 3.80 12.87
C TRP A 113 0.19 4.66 12.08
N ASP A 114 1.23 4.04 11.59
CA ASP A 114 2.22 4.67 10.76
C ASP A 114 1.66 4.97 9.36
N THR A 115 1.91 6.17 8.88
CA THR A 115 1.61 6.61 7.50
C THR A 115 2.73 7.53 7.07
N ALA A 116 3.38 7.25 5.95
CA ALA A 116 4.56 7.98 5.51
C ALA A 116 4.55 8.29 4.01
N GLU A 117 5.47 9.15 3.62
CA GLU A 117 5.87 9.35 2.24
C GLU A 117 7.11 8.50 1.95
N LEU A 118 7.21 8.01 0.72
CA LEU A 118 8.35 7.23 0.24
C LEU A 118 8.94 7.93 -0.96
N SER A 119 10.26 7.94 -1.08
CA SER A 119 10.95 8.44 -2.27
C SER A 119 11.90 7.42 -2.84
N PHE A 120 12.04 7.44 -4.15
CA PHE A 120 12.87 6.53 -4.93
C PHE A 120 13.72 7.35 -5.89
N THR A 121 15.03 7.24 -5.74
CA THR A 121 16.02 7.93 -6.59
C THR A 121 17.00 6.88 -7.11
N ASP A 122 16.83 6.53 -8.38
CA ASP A 122 17.63 5.54 -9.09
C ASP A 122 17.78 4.20 -8.34
N VAL A 123 16.70 3.74 -7.69
CA VAL A 123 16.72 2.48 -6.93
C VAL A 123 16.79 1.30 -7.89
N PHE A 124 17.83 0.49 -7.79
CA PHE A 124 17.94 -0.75 -8.54
C PHE A 124 17.05 -1.84 -7.92
N ILE A 125 16.12 -2.37 -8.70
CA ILE A 125 15.20 -3.45 -8.32
C ILE A 125 15.53 -4.68 -9.15
N PRO A 126 15.99 -5.79 -8.58
CA PRO A 126 16.26 -7.03 -9.31
C PRO A 126 15.02 -7.60 -10.00
N ASP A 127 15.19 -8.33 -11.10
CA ASP A 127 14.08 -8.97 -11.85
C ASP A 127 13.23 -9.90 -10.98
N GLU A 128 13.84 -10.58 -10.03
CA GLU A 128 13.16 -11.46 -9.07
C GLU A 128 12.17 -10.74 -8.15
N ASN A 129 12.29 -9.42 -8.03
CA ASN A 129 11.38 -8.57 -7.26
C ASN A 129 10.17 -8.08 -8.06
N LEU A 130 10.04 -8.45 -9.33
CA LEU A 130 8.81 -8.25 -10.11
C LEU A 130 7.75 -9.26 -9.65
N ILE A 131 6.62 -8.76 -9.12
CA ILE A 131 5.53 -9.65 -8.68
C ILE A 131 4.96 -10.41 -9.87
N SER A 132 4.77 -11.72 -9.70
CA SER A 132 4.38 -12.68 -10.73
C SER A 132 5.41 -12.94 -11.84
N GLY A 133 6.58 -12.30 -11.81
CA GLY A 133 7.62 -12.46 -12.84
C GLY A 133 7.23 -11.97 -14.24
N LYS A 134 6.11 -11.22 -14.35
CA LYS A 134 5.58 -10.73 -15.63
C LYS A 134 5.21 -9.24 -15.55
N GLU A 135 5.79 -8.44 -16.44
CA GLU A 135 5.42 -7.02 -16.57
C GLU A 135 3.97 -6.81 -17.04
N GLY A 136 3.45 -5.62 -16.76
CA GLY A 136 2.14 -5.19 -17.24
C GLY A 136 0.94 -5.82 -16.53
N GLN A 137 1.15 -6.54 -15.43
CA GLN A 137 0.08 -7.19 -14.70
C GLN A 137 -0.37 -6.39 -13.46
N GLY A 138 0.39 -5.36 -13.08
CA GLY A 138 0.18 -4.66 -11.81
C GLY A 138 -1.20 -4.02 -11.67
N PHE A 139 -1.73 -3.41 -12.72
CA PHE A 139 -3.06 -2.80 -12.66
C PHE A 139 -4.17 -3.84 -12.43
N ILE A 140 -4.13 -4.96 -13.15
CA ILE A 140 -5.12 -6.05 -13.00
C ILE A 140 -4.99 -6.67 -11.61
N GLN A 141 -3.78 -6.89 -11.14
CA GLN A 141 -3.52 -7.45 -9.81
C GLN A 141 -4.10 -6.58 -8.69
N LEU A 142 -3.98 -5.24 -8.80
CA LEU A 142 -4.63 -4.32 -7.86
C LEU A 142 -6.16 -4.38 -7.97
N MET A 143 -6.70 -4.34 -9.18
CA MET A 143 -8.16 -4.33 -9.40
C MET A 143 -8.84 -5.59 -8.88
N LEU A 144 -8.18 -6.74 -8.86
CA LEU A 144 -8.72 -7.98 -8.30
C LEU A 144 -8.81 -7.96 -6.76
N ASN A 145 -7.94 -7.21 -6.08
CA ASN A 145 -7.87 -7.19 -4.61
C ASN A 145 -8.59 -5.98 -3.98
N LEU A 146 -8.59 -4.82 -4.63
CA LEU A 146 -9.21 -3.59 -4.12
C LEU A 146 -10.70 -3.71 -3.73
N PRO A 147 -11.55 -4.51 -4.41
CA PRO A 147 -12.95 -4.66 -4.01
C PRO A 147 -13.13 -5.21 -2.59
N LEU A 148 -12.29 -6.17 -2.18
CA LEU A 148 -12.33 -6.73 -0.83
C LEU A 148 -11.87 -5.70 0.23
N GLU A 149 -10.83 -4.94 -0.07
CA GLU A 149 -10.35 -3.86 0.80
C GLU A 149 -11.41 -2.76 0.96
N ARG A 150 -12.04 -2.35 -0.13
CA ARG A 150 -13.14 -1.36 -0.10
C ARG A 150 -14.34 -1.87 0.69
N LEU A 151 -14.71 -3.14 0.53
CA LEU A 151 -15.79 -3.76 1.30
C LEU A 151 -15.50 -3.72 2.80
N SER A 152 -14.29 -4.06 3.21
CA SER A 152 -13.89 -4.03 4.64
C SER A 152 -14.01 -2.64 5.25
N ILE A 153 -13.61 -1.60 4.51
CA ILE A 153 -13.77 -0.20 4.93
C ILE A 153 -15.25 0.17 5.01
N GLY A 154 -16.06 -0.24 4.03
CA GLY A 154 -17.51 0.00 4.03
C GLY A 154 -18.20 -0.62 5.25
N VAL A 155 -17.87 -1.87 5.57
CA VAL A 155 -18.39 -2.55 6.77
C VAL A 155 -17.97 -1.83 8.05
N ALA A 156 -16.70 -1.45 8.16
CA ALA A 156 -16.19 -0.71 9.31
C ALA A 156 -16.89 0.67 9.47
N ALA A 157 -17.12 1.37 8.36
CA ALA A 157 -17.81 2.67 8.38
C ALA A 157 -19.28 2.52 8.80
N ALA A 158 -20.00 1.50 8.32
CA ALA A 158 -21.38 1.23 8.73
C ALA A 158 -21.47 0.89 10.23
N ALA A 159 -20.57 0.04 10.73
CA ALA A 159 -20.52 -0.31 12.15
C ALA A 159 -20.18 0.92 13.03
N ALA A 160 -19.26 1.76 12.60
CA ALA A 160 -18.90 2.99 13.30
C ALA A 160 -20.08 3.99 13.33
N ALA A 161 -20.83 4.12 12.23
CA ALA A 161 -22.02 4.97 12.19
C ALA A 161 -23.12 4.47 13.14
N GLN A 162 -23.36 3.14 13.19
CA GLN A 162 -24.31 2.55 14.13
C GLN A 162 -23.88 2.80 15.57
N ALA A 163 -22.61 2.55 15.91
CA ALA A 163 -22.10 2.79 17.27
C ALA A 163 -22.21 4.28 17.68
N ALA A 164 -21.93 5.20 16.76
CA ALA A 164 -22.09 6.62 16.99
C ALA A 164 -23.55 7.01 17.26
N LEU A 165 -24.48 6.44 16.49
CA LEU A 165 -25.92 6.63 16.70
C LEU A 165 -26.36 6.12 18.08
N ASP A 166 -25.98 4.90 18.46
CA ASP A 166 -26.31 4.28 19.73
C ASP A 166 -25.82 5.13 20.91
N LEU A 167 -24.57 5.63 20.85
CA LEU A 167 -24.04 6.56 21.83
C LEU A 167 -24.79 7.89 21.88
N SER A 168 -25.19 8.43 20.72
CA SER A 168 -25.99 9.67 20.65
C SER A 168 -27.36 9.49 21.28
N LEU A 169 -28.01 8.35 21.08
CA LEU A 169 -29.34 8.06 21.64
C LEU A 169 -29.31 7.97 23.17
N ILE A 170 -28.24 7.54 23.79
CA ILE A 170 -28.07 7.58 25.24
C ILE A 170 -28.17 9.02 25.76
N HIS A 171 -27.56 9.97 25.08
CA HIS A 171 -27.65 11.38 25.47
C HIS A 171 -29.01 12.02 25.19
N ILE A 172 -29.74 11.55 24.18
CA ILE A 172 -31.04 12.07 23.79
C ILE A 172 -32.17 11.49 24.66
N SER A 173 -32.17 10.17 24.88
CA SER A 173 -33.23 9.46 25.60
C SER A 173 -33.01 9.35 27.11
N GLU A 174 -31.81 9.56 27.62
CA GLU A 174 -31.50 9.73 29.04
C GLU A 174 -30.93 11.14 29.31
N PRO A 175 -31.71 12.21 29.10
CA PRO A 175 -31.26 13.56 29.41
C PRO A 175 -31.07 13.68 30.91
N THR A 176 -29.81 13.61 31.31
CA THR A 176 -29.35 14.02 32.63
C THR A 176 -30.25 13.56 33.80
N ARG A 177 -29.93 12.41 34.37
CA ARG A 177 -30.26 12.17 35.78
C ARG A 177 -29.69 13.34 36.55
N ARG A 178 -30.52 14.34 36.90
CA ARG A 178 -30.16 15.36 37.84
C ARG A 178 -29.74 14.62 39.10
N ARG A 179 -28.47 14.70 39.45
CA ARG A 179 -28.00 14.35 40.78
C ARG A 179 -28.65 15.36 41.71
N GLY A 180 -29.65 14.91 42.47
CA GLY A 180 -30.16 15.63 43.64
C GLY A 180 -29.11 15.62 44.72
#